data_bf66be40fe4f5d5518eb80f7b2413d29
#
_entry.id   bf66be40fe4f5d5518eb80f7b2413d29
#
_cell.length_a   1.000
_cell.length_b   1.000
_cell.length_c   1.000
_cell.angle_alpha   90.00
_cell.angle_beta   90.00
_cell.angle_gamma   90.00
#
_symmetry.space_group_name_H-M   'P 1'
#
loop_
_entity.id
_entity.type
_entity.pdbx_description
1 polymer ?
#
loop_
_entity_poly.entity_id
_entity_poly.type
_entity_poly.pdbx_seq_one_letter_code
_entity_poly.pdbx_strand_id
1 'polypeptide(L)'
;YIMQENFPELGLVKGDCTELSWVEYIAFHFGLPKESTYHMLLGKITALPKNYFKAKSDLVQHPIPEEGLEKIWDLMKKMESPPGRMEWIPFGARMDEIPESEIPFPHRAGNLFLVFKTTSVDWNSTRVELMQERIAWMRKLHAVFGKYVAKNPRGAYVNYKDLDLGVNNAGNTSVEKARIWGAPYFKNNFDRLVQVKTKVDPYNFFKNEQSIPISQ
;
A
#
# COMPACT_ATOMS: atom_id res chain seq x y z
N TYR A 1 26.22 -16.89 0.79
CA TYR A 1 26.12 -18.17 1.52
C TYR A 1 24.69 -18.44 1.97
N ILE A 2 24.11 -17.64 2.88
CA ILE A 2 22.74 -17.90 3.45
C ILE A 2 21.71 -18.16 2.37
N MET A 3 21.64 -17.35 1.33
CA MET A 3 20.67 -17.51 0.25
C MET A 3 20.93 -18.76 -0.59
N GLN A 4 22.20 -19.09 -0.83
CA GLN A 4 22.57 -20.28 -1.60
C GLN A 4 22.35 -21.58 -0.82
N GLU A 5 22.51 -21.56 0.50
CA GLU A 5 22.30 -22.73 1.36
C GLU A 5 20.82 -22.98 1.64
N ASN A 6 20.03 -21.93 1.87
CA ASN A 6 18.63 -22.08 2.28
C ASN A 6 17.62 -21.96 1.11
N PHE A 7 18.03 -21.37 -0.01
CA PHE A 7 17.17 -21.14 -1.18
C PHE A 7 17.93 -21.40 -2.49
N PRO A 8 18.50 -22.61 -2.67
CA PRO A 8 19.32 -22.94 -3.86
C PRO A 8 18.54 -22.83 -5.17
N GLU A 9 17.22 -23.04 -5.14
CA GLU A 9 16.32 -22.93 -6.29
C GLU A 9 16.24 -21.54 -6.88
N LEU A 10 16.62 -20.50 -6.14
CA LEU A 10 16.69 -19.12 -6.66
C LEU A 10 17.89 -18.92 -7.61
N GLY A 11 18.87 -19.81 -7.59
CA GLY A 11 20.04 -19.75 -8.46
C GLY A 11 20.89 -18.48 -8.28
N LEU A 12 20.78 -17.78 -7.14
CA LEU A 12 21.45 -16.51 -6.89
C LEU A 12 22.97 -16.67 -6.89
N VAL A 13 23.66 -15.86 -7.68
CA VAL A 13 25.11 -15.74 -7.72
C VAL A 13 25.58 -14.36 -7.25
N LYS A 14 26.87 -14.24 -6.91
CA LYS A 14 27.43 -12.96 -6.41
C LYS A 14 27.19 -11.79 -7.38
N GLY A 15 27.17 -12.05 -8.68
CA GLY A 15 26.92 -11.04 -9.72
C GLY A 15 25.51 -10.43 -9.71
N ASP A 16 24.54 -11.11 -9.08
CA ASP A 16 23.17 -10.60 -8.95
C ASP A 16 23.03 -9.59 -7.82
N CYS A 17 24.06 -9.44 -6.99
CA CYS A 17 24.06 -8.54 -5.85
C CYS A 17 24.83 -7.27 -6.20
N THR A 18 24.23 -6.13 -5.91
CA THR A 18 24.88 -4.82 -6.03
C THR A 18 24.99 -4.20 -4.64
N GLU A 19 26.22 -3.89 -4.22
CA GLU A 19 26.44 -3.12 -3.00
C GLU A 19 26.24 -1.64 -3.29
N LEU A 20 25.38 -1.00 -2.50
CA LEU A 20 24.99 0.40 -2.63
C LEU A 20 25.04 1.06 -1.26
N SER A 21 25.40 2.34 -1.21
CA SER A 21 25.08 3.17 -0.06
C SER A 21 23.57 3.30 0.08
N TRP A 22 23.09 3.69 1.27
CA TRP A 22 21.66 3.87 1.51
C TRP A 22 21.04 4.88 0.55
N VAL A 23 21.71 5.97 0.24
CA VAL A 23 21.23 7.00 -0.69
C VAL A 23 21.13 6.48 -2.13
N GLU A 24 22.13 5.69 -2.57
CA GLU A 24 22.10 5.05 -3.89
C GLU A 24 20.96 4.02 -3.99
N TYR A 25 20.73 3.25 -2.91
CA TYR A 25 19.60 2.33 -2.84
C TYR A 25 18.26 3.07 -2.97
N ILE A 26 18.10 4.21 -2.31
CA ILE A 26 16.89 5.04 -2.44
C ILE A 26 16.74 5.52 -3.88
N ALA A 27 17.79 6.04 -4.51
CA ALA A 27 17.75 6.47 -5.90
C ALA A 27 17.36 5.32 -6.85
N PHE A 28 17.94 4.14 -6.65
CA PHE A 28 17.62 2.92 -7.39
C PHE A 28 16.15 2.51 -7.19
N HIS A 29 15.65 2.54 -5.95
CA HIS A 29 14.26 2.20 -5.63
C HIS A 29 13.26 3.13 -6.29
N PHE A 30 13.59 4.41 -6.44
CA PHE A 30 12.79 5.40 -7.21
C PHE A 30 12.93 5.26 -8.72
N GLY A 31 13.67 4.28 -9.22
CA GLY A 31 13.88 4.06 -10.66
C GLY A 31 14.75 5.10 -11.32
N LEU A 32 15.57 5.82 -10.55
CA LEU A 32 16.56 6.75 -11.09
C LEU A 32 17.73 5.96 -11.72
N PRO A 33 18.40 6.52 -12.74
CA PRO A 33 19.58 5.89 -13.34
C PRO A 33 20.63 5.53 -12.28
N LYS A 34 21.38 4.44 -12.51
CA LYS A 34 22.35 3.92 -11.56
C LYS A 34 23.48 4.94 -11.23
N GLU A 35 23.76 5.82 -12.16
CA GLU A 35 24.73 6.91 -12.04
C GLU A 35 24.15 8.17 -11.35
N SER A 36 22.92 8.09 -10.90
CA SER A 36 22.24 9.23 -10.27
C SER A 36 22.88 9.55 -8.93
N THR A 37 23.27 10.79 -8.78
CA THR A 37 23.78 11.30 -7.52
C THR A 37 22.65 11.70 -6.59
N TYR A 38 22.93 11.83 -5.30
CA TYR A 38 21.97 12.32 -4.30
C TYR A 38 21.40 13.71 -4.64
N HIS A 39 22.09 14.51 -5.45
CA HIS A 39 21.59 15.79 -5.95
C HIS A 39 20.28 15.65 -6.73
N MET A 40 20.05 14.54 -7.42
CA MET A 40 18.79 14.30 -8.11
C MET A 40 17.62 14.15 -7.12
N LEU A 41 17.88 13.65 -5.92
CA LEU A 41 16.86 13.54 -4.86
C LEU A 41 16.52 14.88 -4.21
N LEU A 42 17.39 15.88 -4.31
CA LEU A 42 17.15 17.25 -3.83
C LEU A 42 16.36 18.08 -4.83
N GLY A 43 16.34 17.68 -6.09
CA GLY A 43 15.64 18.37 -7.16
C GLY A 43 14.17 17.96 -7.27
N LYS A 44 13.39 18.66 -8.10
CA LYS A 44 12.08 18.17 -8.52
C LYS A 44 12.27 16.99 -9.46
N ILE A 45 11.82 15.82 -9.08
CA ILE A 45 11.80 14.63 -9.94
C ILE A 45 10.68 14.83 -10.97
N THR A 46 11.00 15.52 -12.06
CA THR A 46 10.04 15.80 -13.16
C THR A 46 9.92 14.66 -14.16
N ALA A 47 10.85 13.70 -14.08
CA ALA A 47 10.98 12.63 -15.06
C ALA A 47 10.13 11.38 -14.77
N LEU A 48 9.40 11.34 -13.65
CA LEU A 48 8.53 10.19 -13.38
C LEU A 48 7.33 10.20 -14.34
N PRO A 49 7.01 9.05 -14.96
CA PRO A 49 5.83 8.95 -15.81
C PRO A 49 4.58 9.33 -15.03
N LYS A 50 3.74 10.16 -15.62
CA LYS A 50 2.42 10.44 -15.08
C LYS A 50 1.49 9.32 -15.46
N ASN A 51 0.92 8.64 -14.47
CA ASN A 51 0.01 7.52 -14.69
C ASN A 51 -1.25 7.69 -13.85
N TYR A 52 -2.40 7.28 -14.40
CA TYR A 52 -3.53 6.92 -13.57
C TYR A 52 -3.23 5.58 -12.93
N PHE A 53 -3.50 5.43 -11.65
CA PHE A 53 -3.25 4.17 -10.97
C PHE A 53 -4.38 3.79 -10.03
N LYS A 54 -4.53 2.49 -9.80
CA LYS A 54 -5.34 1.92 -8.72
C LYS A 54 -4.41 1.18 -7.78
N ALA A 55 -4.50 1.50 -6.50
CA ALA A 55 -3.71 0.87 -5.45
C ALA A 55 -4.61 0.23 -4.40
N LYS A 56 -4.12 -0.84 -3.78
CA LYS A 56 -4.70 -1.48 -2.61
C LYS A 56 -3.60 -2.06 -1.74
N SER A 57 -3.83 -2.10 -0.43
CA SER A 57 -2.93 -2.73 0.52
C SER A 57 -3.64 -3.79 1.34
N ASP A 58 -2.88 -4.69 1.91
CA ASP A 58 -3.32 -5.71 2.85
C ASP A 58 -2.22 -5.99 3.88
N LEU A 59 -2.61 -6.51 5.03
CA LEU A 59 -1.72 -6.97 6.08
C LEU A 59 -1.83 -8.48 6.21
N VAL A 60 -0.71 -9.17 6.04
CA VAL A 60 -0.60 -10.62 6.14
C VAL A 60 -0.09 -10.96 7.53
N GLN A 61 -0.84 -11.76 8.28
CA GLN A 61 -0.52 -12.16 9.66
C GLN A 61 -0.03 -13.60 9.77
N HIS A 62 -0.38 -14.44 8.80
CA HIS A 62 0.02 -15.85 8.75
C HIS A 62 0.59 -16.16 7.37
N PRO A 63 1.52 -17.12 7.25
CA PRO A 63 2.00 -17.58 5.95
C PRO A 63 0.86 -17.94 5.01
N ILE A 64 0.91 -17.45 3.79
CA ILE A 64 -0.06 -17.83 2.75
C ILE A 64 0.32 -19.21 2.25
N PRO A 65 -0.62 -20.18 2.24
CA PRO A 65 -0.34 -21.52 1.72
C PRO A 65 0.06 -21.48 0.23
N GLU A 66 0.83 -22.46 -0.23
CA GLU A 66 1.29 -22.58 -1.61
C GLU A 66 0.17 -22.42 -2.62
N GLU A 67 -0.95 -23.15 -2.44
CA GLU A 67 -2.15 -23.02 -3.28
C GLU A 67 -2.69 -21.57 -3.35
N GLY A 68 -2.54 -20.81 -2.26
CA GLY A 68 -2.92 -19.41 -2.20
C GLY A 68 -1.97 -18.52 -3.02
N LEU A 69 -0.67 -18.78 -2.91
CA LEU A 69 0.35 -18.08 -3.69
C LEU A 69 0.20 -18.38 -5.18
N GLU A 70 -0.03 -19.63 -5.57
CA GLU A 70 -0.28 -20.01 -6.96
C GLU A 70 -1.46 -19.25 -7.56
N LYS A 71 -2.58 -19.16 -6.86
CA LYS A 71 -3.75 -18.39 -7.31
C LYS A 71 -3.45 -16.90 -7.50
N ILE A 72 -2.63 -16.32 -6.61
CA ILE A 72 -2.18 -14.94 -6.70
C ILE A 72 -1.31 -14.76 -7.95
N TRP A 73 -0.31 -15.63 -8.15
CA TRP A 73 0.60 -15.59 -9.29
C TRP A 73 -0.11 -15.81 -10.62
N ASP A 74 -1.08 -16.70 -10.68
CA ASP A 74 -1.88 -16.91 -11.88
C ASP A 74 -2.65 -15.66 -12.31
N LEU A 75 -3.15 -14.89 -11.36
CA LEU A 75 -3.77 -13.61 -11.65
C LEU A 75 -2.76 -12.56 -12.12
N MET A 76 -1.56 -12.56 -11.55
CA MET A 76 -0.49 -11.65 -11.97
C MET A 76 -0.02 -11.95 -13.41
N LYS A 77 0.16 -13.23 -13.74
CA LYS A 77 0.60 -13.67 -15.08
C LYS A 77 -0.42 -13.40 -16.18
N LYS A 78 -1.72 -13.41 -15.87
CA LYS A 78 -2.80 -13.19 -16.84
C LYS A 78 -2.98 -11.73 -17.25
N MET A 79 -2.22 -10.83 -16.66
CA MET A 79 -2.29 -9.40 -16.95
C MET A 79 -1.38 -9.06 -18.13
N GLU A 80 -1.93 -8.47 -19.19
CA GLU A 80 -1.14 -7.92 -20.28
C GLU A 80 -0.38 -6.65 -19.84
N SER A 81 0.65 -6.28 -20.59
CA SER A 81 1.51 -5.12 -20.31
C SER A 81 0.76 -3.78 -20.23
N PRO A 82 1.12 -2.88 -19.30
CA PRO A 82 2.02 -3.10 -18.19
C PRO A 82 1.36 -3.97 -17.11
N PRO A 83 2.09 -4.95 -16.57
CA PRO A 83 1.55 -5.80 -15.53
C PRO A 83 1.30 -5.00 -14.24
N GLY A 84 0.41 -5.50 -13.39
CA GLY A 84 0.29 -5.00 -12.03
C GLY A 84 1.61 -5.19 -11.27
N ARG A 85 1.87 -4.34 -10.30
CA ARG A 85 3.01 -4.44 -9.39
C ARG A 85 2.53 -4.86 -8.01
N MET A 86 3.31 -5.72 -7.37
CA MET A 86 3.06 -6.16 -6.00
C MET A 86 4.37 -6.07 -5.22
N GLU A 87 4.33 -5.39 -4.10
CA GLU A 87 5.45 -5.24 -3.17
C GLU A 87 5.09 -5.91 -1.85
N TRP A 88 6.01 -6.71 -1.33
CA TRP A 88 5.92 -7.38 -0.04
C TRP A 88 6.90 -6.71 0.91
N ILE A 89 6.38 -5.96 1.86
CA ILE A 89 7.16 -5.18 2.83
C ILE A 89 7.15 -5.95 4.15
N PRO A 90 8.28 -6.54 4.57
CA PRO A 90 8.32 -7.33 5.81
C PRO A 90 8.12 -6.45 7.03
N PHE A 91 7.38 -6.97 8.00
CA PHE A 91 7.19 -6.40 9.33
C PHE A 91 7.89 -7.28 10.36
N GLY A 92 8.08 -6.76 11.58
CA GLY A 92 8.71 -7.47 12.68
C GLY A 92 9.76 -6.60 13.39
N ALA A 93 10.60 -7.25 14.20
CA ALA A 93 11.67 -6.61 14.97
C ALA A 93 11.15 -5.38 15.74
N ARG A 94 11.81 -4.24 15.62
CA ARG A 94 11.45 -3.00 16.32
C ARG A 94 9.98 -2.57 16.08
N MET A 95 9.39 -2.93 14.96
CA MET A 95 8.00 -2.61 14.66
C MET A 95 7.03 -3.26 15.65
N ASP A 96 7.33 -4.48 16.11
CA ASP A 96 6.49 -5.24 17.03
C ASP A 96 6.54 -4.71 18.48
N GLU A 97 7.59 -3.97 18.82
CA GLU A 97 7.77 -3.39 20.16
C GLU A 97 6.96 -2.10 20.36
N ILE A 98 6.48 -1.49 19.27
CA ILE A 98 5.77 -0.21 19.32
C ILE A 98 4.27 -0.47 19.52
N PRO A 99 3.63 0.12 20.56
CA PRO A 99 2.18 -0.03 20.75
C PRO A 99 1.36 0.49 19.58
N GLU A 100 0.23 -0.15 19.29
CA GLU A 100 -0.71 0.29 18.24
C GLU A 100 -1.22 1.73 18.43
N SER A 101 -1.25 2.20 19.69
CA SER A 101 -1.74 3.54 20.07
C SER A 101 -0.67 4.63 20.09
N GLU A 102 0.62 4.29 19.87
CA GLU A 102 1.72 5.26 19.94
C GLU A 102 1.56 6.41 18.96
N ILE A 103 1.30 6.06 17.72
CA ILE A 103 1.02 7.00 16.64
C ILE A 103 -0.24 6.56 15.86
N PRO A 104 -0.79 7.35 14.95
CA PRO A 104 -1.97 6.97 14.17
C PRO A 104 -1.85 5.65 13.40
N PHE A 105 -0.65 5.20 13.05
CA PHE A 105 -0.42 3.92 12.37
C PHE A 105 -0.50 2.73 13.34
N PRO A 106 -1.59 1.92 13.32
CA PRO A 106 -1.84 0.90 14.34
C PRO A 106 -1.36 -0.51 13.96
N HIS A 107 -0.84 -0.70 12.76
CA HIS A 107 -0.49 -2.02 12.24
C HIS A 107 0.92 -2.40 12.72
N ARG A 108 0.99 -2.98 13.90
CA ARG A 108 2.24 -3.29 14.64
C ARG A 108 2.43 -4.79 14.76
N ALA A 109 2.68 -5.30 15.95
CA ALA A 109 2.91 -6.70 16.25
C ALA A 109 1.90 -7.65 15.58
N GLY A 110 2.36 -8.87 15.26
CA GLY A 110 1.56 -9.92 14.66
C GLY A 110 1.34 -9.80 13.15
N ASN A 111 1.92 -8.81 12.48
CA ASN A 111 1.92 -8.73 11.03
C ASN A 111 3.25 -9.22 10.47
N LEU A 112 3.21 -10.10 9.46
CA LEU A 112 4.39 -10.59 8.74
C LEU A 112 4.76 -9.66 7.57
N PHE A 113 3.74 -9.20 6.84
CA PHE A 113 3.93 -8.36 5.65
C PHE A 113 2.83 -7.31 5.52
N LEU A 114 3.20 -6.13 5.05
CA LEU A 114 2.32 -5.23 4.32
C LEU A 114 2.48 -5.54 2.83
N VAL A 115 1.39 -5.90 2.16
CA VAL A 115 1.38 -6.15 0.72
C VAL A 115 0.76 -4.96 0.01
N PHE A 116 1.55 -4.26 -0.78
CA PHE A 116 1.11 -3.17 -1.64
C PHE A 116 0.93 -3.66 -3.06
N LYS A 117 -0.22 -3.37 -3.64
CA LYS A 117 -0.61 -3.81 -4.99
C LYS A 117 -1.01 -2.60 -5.80
N THR A 118 -0.44 -2.45 -6.99
CA THR A 118 -0.80 -1.39 -7.92
C THR A 118 -1.00 -1.89 -9.34
N THR A 119 -1.81 -1.18 -10.08
CA THR A 119 -1.88 -1.25 -11.53
C THR A 119 -2.01 0.16 -12.07
N SER A 120 -1.51 0.43 -13.26
CA SER A 120 -1.51 1.77 -13.82
C SER A 120 -1.83 1.78 -15.31
N VAL A 121 -2.25 2.94 -15.80
CA VAL A 121 -2.46 3.25 -17.20
C VAL A 121 -1.80 4.60 -17.47
N ASP A 122 -1.14 4.74 -18.61
CA ASP A 122 -0.53 6.00 -19.02
C ASP A 122 -1.52 7.16 -18.96
N TRP A 123 -1.09 8.30 -18.45
CA TRP A 123 -1.91 9.51 -18.30
C TRP A 123 -2.52 9.98 -19.64
N ASN A 124 -1.78 9.80 -20.73
CA ASN A 124 -2.23 10.19 -22.06
C ASN A 124 -3.16 9.15 -22.72
N SER A 125 -3.41 8.02 -22.04
CA SER A 125 -4.30 7.00 -22.57
C SER A 125 -5.75 7.50 -22.59
N THR A 126 -6.36 7.44 -23.75
CA THR A 126 -7.80 7.69 -23.93
C THR A 126 -8.64 6.42 -23.82
N ARG A 127 -8.02 5.27 -23.52
CA ARG A 127 -8.67 3.95 -23.47
C ARG A 127 -9.38 3.75 -22.13
N VAL A 128 -10.60 4.22 -22.03
CA VAL A 128 -11.44 4.08 -20.81
C VAL A 128 -11.66 2.61 -20.46
N GLU A 129 -11.85 1.75 -21.44
CA GLU A 129 -12.03 0.29 -21.27
C GLU A 129 -10.81 -0.33 -20.58
N LEU A 130 -9.61 0.05 -20.98
CA LEU A 130 -8.37 -0.42 -20.34
C LEU A 130 -8.31 0.00 -18.87
N MET A 131 -8.71 1.22 -18.54
CA MET A 131 -8.76 1.70 -17.15
C MET A 131 -9.75 0.87 -16.32
N GLN A 132 -10.93 0.59 -16.87
CA GLN A 132 -11.96 -0.22 -16.18
C GLN A 132 -11.49 -1.66 -15.99
N GLU A 133 -10.85 -2.25 -17.00
CA GLU A 133 -10.25 -3.59 -16.95
C GLU A 133 -9.18 -3.67 -15.82
N ARG A 134 -8.29 -2.69 -15.75
CA ARG A 134 -7.25 -2.60 -14.72
C ARG A 134 -7.84 -2.50 -13.31
N ILE A 135 -8.87 -1.69 -13.13
CA ILE A 135 -9.58 -1.55 -11.85
C ILE A 135 -10.27 -2.87 -11.47
N ALA A 136 -10.96 -3.51 -12.41
CA ALA A 136 -11.64 -4.79 -12.17
C ALA A 136 -10.63 -5.89 -11.80
N TRP A 137 -9.50 -5.96 -12.51
CA TRP A 137 -8.42 -6.90 -12.20
C TRP A 137 -7.86 -6.66 -10.78
N MET A 138 -7.56 -5.41 -10.40
CA MET A 138 -7.07 -5.09 -9.07
C MET A 138 -8.05 -5.50 -7.97
N ARG A 139 -9.34 -5.28 -8.20
CA ARG A 139 -10.40 -5.70 -7.26
C ARG A 139 -10.46 -7.23 -7.15
N LYS A 140 -10.30 -7.95 -8.25
CA LYS A 140 -10.25 -9.42 -8.28
C LYS A 140 -9.04 -9.95 -7.51
N LEU A 141 -7.85 -9.39 -7.76
CA LEU A 141 -6.63 -9.74 -7.03
C LEU A 141 -6.80 -9.50 -5.52
N HIS A 142 -7.33 -8.34 -5.15
CA HIS A 142 -7.61 -8.00 -3.76
C HIS A 142 -8.63 -8.95 -3.11
N ALA A 143 -9.64 -9.40 -3.85
CA ALA A 143 -10.61 -10.38 -3.36
C ALA A 143 -9.95 -11.73 -3.06
N VAL A 144 -9.02 -12.20 -3.89
CA VAL A 144 -8.26 -13.44 -3.64
C VAL A 144 -7.44 -13.32 -2.36
N PHE A 145 -6.76 -12.20 -2.14
CA PHE A 145 -6.02 -11.93 -0.90
C PHE A 145 -6.92 -11.97 0.35
N GLY A 146 -8.19 -11.62 0.21
CA GLY A 146 -9.14 -11.56 1.33
C GLY A 146 -9.25 -12.84 2.17
N LYS A 147 -8.83 -14.00 1.63
CA LYS A 147 -8.80 -15.27 2.35
C LYS A 147 -7.61 -15.39 3.31
N TYR A 148 -6.53 -14.67 3.04
CA TYR A 148 -5.20 -14.89 3.63
C TYR A 148 -4.68 -13.69 4.46
N VAL A 149 -5.46 -12.62 4.57
CA VAL A 149 -5.05 -11.38 5.21
C VAL A 149 -5.78 -11.12 6.51
N ALA A 150 -5.30 -10.18 7.31
CA ALA A 150 -5.93 -9.72 8.54
C ALA A 150 -7.41 -9.42 8.38
N LYS A 151 -8.20 -9.78 9.38
CA LYS A 151 -9.67 -9.57 9.42
C LYS A 151 -10.05 -8.86 10.71
N ASN A 152 -11.24 -8.22 10.68
CA ASN A 152 -11.87 -7.60 11.85
C ASN A 152 -11.08 -6.43 12.48
N PRO A 153 -10.79 -5.38 11.72
CA PRO A 153 -11.10 -5.15 10.31
C PRO A 153 -10.01 -5.71 9.38
N ARG A 154 -10.34 -5.86 8.09
CA ARG A 154 -9.33 -6.04 7.05
C ARG A 154 -8.49 -4.78 6.99
N GLY A 155 -7.22 -4.86 7.41
CA GLY A 155 -6.36 -3.71 7.53
C GLY A 155 -5.94 -3.15 6.17
N ALA A 156 -5.69 -1.84 6.13
CA ALA A 156 -5.16 -1.13 4.98
C ALA A 156 -4.17 -0.06 5.43
N TYR A 157 -3.29 0.38 4.54
CA TYR A 157 -2.32 1.43 4.85
C TYR A 157 -2.77 2.77 4.25
N VAL A 158 -2.89 3.78 5.10
CA VAL A 158 -3.46 5.08 4.74
C VAL A 158 -2.67 5.83 3.66
N ASN A 159 -1.35 5.63 3.58
CA ASN A 159 -0.53 6.23 2.54
C ASN A 159 -0.77 5.58 1.15
N TYR A 160 -1.34 4.38 1.12
CA TYR A 160 -1.81 3.71 -0.09
C TYR A 160 -3.34 3.81 -0.17
N LYS A 161 -3.83 5.07 -0.18
CA LYS A 161 -5.25 5.40 -0.11
C LYS A 161 -6.09 4.63 -1.12
N ASP A 162 -7.16 4.02 -0.64
CA ASP A 162 -8.09 3.21 -1.43
C ASP A 162 -9.53 3.67 -1.24
N LEU A 163 -10.07 4.36 -2.24
CA LEU A 163 -11.45 4.86 -2.20
C LEU A 163 -12.51 3.75 -2.30
N ASP A 164 -12.13 2.52 -2.64
CA ASP A 164 -13.06 1.37 -2.59
C ASP A 164 -13.43 0.97 -1.14
N LEU A 165 -12.66 1.39 -0.14
CA LEU A 165 -13.01 1.19 1.27
C LEU A 165 -14.22 2.03 1.69
N GLY A 166 -14.50 3.09 0.95
CA GLY A 166 -15.59 4.05 1.20
C GLY A 166 -15.08 5.48 1.11
N VAL A 167 -16.02 6.38 0.93
CA VAL A 167 -15.76 7.82 0.81
C VAL A 167 -16.76 8.61 1.66
N ASN A 168 -16.34 9.79 2.03
CA ASN A 168 -17.20 10.78 2.68
C ASN A 168 -18.27 11.29 1.70
N ASN A 169 -19.44 11.60 2.21
CA ASN A 169 -20.49 12.26 1.41
C ASN A 169 -20.07 13.70 1.08
N ALA A 170 -20.68 14.28 0.06
CA ALA A 170 -20.44 15.67 -0.36
C ALA A 170 -20.76 16.73 0.73
N GLY A 171 -21.62 16.37 1.71
CA GLY A 171 -21.92 17.18 2.89
C GLY A 171 -21.14 16.76 4.13
N ASN A 172 -21.75 16.91 5.31
CA ASN A 172 -21.18 16.41 6.56
C ASN A 172 -21.28 14.89 6.62
N THR A 173 -20.14 14.23 6.72
CA THR A 173 -20.07 12.79 6.94
C THR A 173 -20.07 12.52 8.45
N SER A 174 -20.97 11.66 8.93
CA SER A 174 -20.95 11.24 10.32
C SER A 174 -19.73 10.38 10.63
N VAL A 175 -19.26 10.42 11.88
CA VAL A 175 -18.16 9.58 12.37
C VAL A 175 -18.44 8.11 12.09
N GLU A 176 -19.69 7.67 12.31
CA GLU A 176 -20.09 6.28 12.10
C GLU A 176 -19.94 5.84 10.63
N LYS A 177 -20.36 6.67 9.69
CA LYS A 177 -20.17 6.39 8.25
C LYS A 177 -18.71 6.35 7.85
N ALA A 178 -17.89 7.23 8.41
CA ALA A 178 -16.47 7.28 8.11
C ALA A 178 -15.68 6.07 8.65
N ARG A 179 -16.22 5.34 9.67
CA ARG A 179 -15.57 4.12 10.20
C ARG A 179 -15.37 3.03 9.16
N ILE A 180 -16.17 2.98 8.11
CA ILE A 180 -16.06 1.98 7.05
C ILE A 180 -14.64 1.99 6.45
N TRP A 181 -14.08 3.17 6.19
CA TRP A 181 -12.71 3.33 5.69
C TRP A 181 -11.72 3.66 6.82
N GLY A 182 -12.17 4.30 7.89
CA GLY A 182 -11.34 4.72 9.01
C GLY A 182 -10.83 3.56 9.85
N ALA A 183 -11.66 2.57 10.14
CA ALA A 183 -11.26 1.40 10.92
C ALA A 183 -10.18 0.55 10.22
N PRO A 184 -10.24 0.26 8.91
CA PRO A 184 -9.14 -0.38 8.19
C PRO A 184 -7.79 0.34 8.32
N TYR A 185 -7.76 1.66 8.28
CA TYR A 185 -6.52 2.44 8.37
C TYR A 185 -6.02 2.62 9.79
N PHE A 186 -6.93 2.88 10.74
CA PHE A 186 -6.56 3.44 12.05
C PHE A 186 -6.96 2.58 13.25
N LYS A 187 -7.72 1.49 13.03
CA LYS A 187 -8.27 0.66 14.14
C LYS A 187 -8.87 1.56 15.24
N ASN A 188 -8.49 1.31 16.50
CA ASN A 188 -8.96 2.07 17.66
C ASN A 188 -8.43 3.53 17.73
N ASN A 189 -7.41 3.86 16.94
CA ASN A 189 -6.91 5.24 16.89
C ASN A 189 -7.87 6.19 16.16
N PHE A 190 -8.85 5.66 15.40
CA PHE A 190 -9.80 6.46 14.65
C PHE A 190 -10.55 7.47 15.53
N ASP A 191 -11.01 7.06 16.71
CA ASP A 191 -11.74 7.95 17.63
C ASP A 191 -10.88 9.08 18.17
N ARG A 192 -9.62 8.79 18.48
CA ARG A 192 -8.66 9.82 18.89
C ARG A 192 -8.40 10.81 17.76
N LEU A 193 -8.32 10.34 16.52
CA LEU A 193 -8.17 11.21 15.35
C LEU A 193 -9.39 12.11 15.13
N VAL A 194 -10.60 11.61 15.37
CA VAL A 194 -11.83 12.42 15.33
C VAL A 194 -11.80 13.52 16.37
N GLN A 195 -11.37 13.21 17.60
CA GLN A 195 -11.22 14.21 18.69
C GLN A 195 -10.18 15.28 18.30
N VAL A 196 -9.01 14.88 17.78
CA VAL A 196 -7.99 15.81 17.33
C VAL A 196 -8.50 16.69 16.18
N LYS A 197 -9.15 16.08 15.18
CA LYS A 197 -9.75 16.81 14.05
C LYS A 197 -10.75 17.85 14.53
N THR A 198 -11.65 17.45 15.45
CA THR A 198 -12.68 18.36 16.01
C THR A 198 -12.06 19.55 16.73
N LYS A 199 -10.95 19.32 17.45
CA LYS A 199 -10.25 20.38 18.19
C LYS A 199 -9.45 21.32 17.25
N VAL A 200 -8.77 20.77 16.24
CA VAL A 200 -7.79 21.51 15.43
C VAL A 200 -8.44 22.15 14.21
N ASP A 201 -9.44 21.49 13.64
CA ASP A 201 -10.15 21.95 12.43
C ASP A 201 -11.68 21.83 12.61
N PRO A 202 -12.26 22.59 13.58
CA PRO A 202 -13.68 22.48 13.95
C PRO A 202 -14.64 22.84 12.82
N TYR A 203 -14.19 23.60 11.84
CA TYR A 203 -14.98 23.98 10.66
C TYR A 203 -14.80 23.02 9.48
N ASN A 204 -14.00 21.95 9.65
CA ASN A 204 -13.72 20.96 8.62
C ASN A 204 -13.22 21.58 7.31
N PHE A 205 -12.34 22.56 7.41
CA PHE A 205 -11.75 23.26 6.26
C PHE A 205 -10.90 22.32 5.41
N PHE A 206 -9.99 21.54 6.05
CA PHE A 206 -9.18 20.54 5.38
C PHE A 206 -9.96 19.25 5.19
N LYS A 207 -10.48 19.05 4.00
CA LYS A 207 -11.33 17.88 3.67
C LYS A 207 -11.00 17.29 2.30
N ASN A 208 -11.17 15.99 2.20
CA ASN A 208 -11.09 15.19 0.97
C ASN A 208 -12.07 14.00 1.11
N GLU A 209 -12.03 13.08 0.16
CA GLU A 209 -12.91 11.92 0.09
C GLU A 209 -12.83 10.99 1.31
N GLN A 210 -11.71 11.00 2.02
CA GLN A 210 -11.48 10.19 3.24
C GLN A 210 -10.86 11.03 4.36
N SER A 211 -11.32 12.27 4.52
CA SER A 211 -10.93 13.10 5.67
C SER A 211 -11.58 12.59 6.95
N ILE A 212 -10.84 12.54 8.04
CA ILE A 212 -11.39 12.32 9.38
C ILE A 212 -12.50 13.34 9.61
N PRO A 213 -13.74 12.92 9.96
CA PRO A 213 -14.82 13.85 10.25
C PRO A 213 -14.65 14.54 11.60
N ILE A 214 -15.33 15.65 11.80
CA ILE A 214 -15.50 16.27 13.11
C ILE A 214 -16.60 15.55 13.90
N SER A 215 -16.46 15.48 15.21
CA SER A 215 -17.56 15.08 16.10
C SER A 215 -18.62 16.18 16.12
N GLN A 216 -19.86 15.82 15.88
CA GLN A 216 -21.01 16.70 16.05
C GLN A 216 -21.43 16.75 17.50
#